data_7ca476b03ddc9c071974b57b9b0942a7
#
_entry.id   7ca476b03ddc9c071974b57b9b0942a7
#
_cell.length_a   1.000
_cell.length_b   1.000
_cell.length_c   1.000
_cell.angle_alpha   90.00
_cell.angle_beta   90.00
_cell.angle_gamma   90.00
#
_symmetry.space_group_name_H-M   'P 1'
#
loop_
_entity.id
_entity.type
_entity.pdbx_description
1 polymer ?
#
loop_
_entity_poly.entity_id
_entity_poly.type
_entity_poly.pdbx_seq_one_letter_code
_entity_poly.pdbx_strand_id
1 'polypeptide(L)'
;MSEYDFKKIKISLDQIAGALERLSPPPSQYPSFENHDAFVWNTAPDQLKPVIKVSRVELDLLVGIDRARDILLENTLKFSEGLSANNALLWGARGMGKSSLIKAVHQKVIDQGKSLKIVELQREDLASVSRLLDILRTSSQRFLLFCDDLSFSHDDQHYKSLKAVLDGGLEGRPENVLFYATSNRRHLMPRDMIENEKSSSINPSEAVEEKVSLSDRFGLWLGFHPCTQDEYLEMIARYCKAYELSLDFDFIKAQAIEWQATRGARSGRVAWQFFVDLAAKTNTNIDN
;
A
#
# COMPACT_ATOMS: atom_id res chain seq x y z
N MET A 1 -3.20 52.15 35.97
CA MET A 1 -3.86 51.11 35.18
C MET A 1 -4.71 50.30 36.16
N SER A 2 -6.02 50.27 35.99
CA SER A 2 -6.91 49.62 36.94
C SER A 2 -6.91 48.10 36.76
N GLU A 3 -7.29 47.34 37.80
CA GLU A 3 -7.42 45.88 37.74
C GLU A 3 -8.39 45.44 36.61
N TYR A 4 -9.35 46.30 36.29
CA TYR A 4 -10.31 46.16 35.18
C TYR A 4 -9.62 46.26 33.81
N ASP A 5 -8.63 47.15 33.63
CA ASP A 5 -7.88 47.29 32.38
C ASP A 5 -6.99 46.08 32.12
N PHE A 6 -6.37 45.53 33.18
CA PHE A 6 -5.59 44.28 33.10
C PHE A 6 -6.42 43.09 32.65
N LYS A 7 -7.64 42.98 33.15
CA LYS A 7 -8.55 41.89 32.81
C LYS A 7 -9.01 41.97 31.33
N LYS A 8 -9.26 43.17 30.81
CA LYS A 8 -9.58 43.39 29.40
C LYS A 8 -8.42 43.07 28.48
N ILE A 9 -7.22 43.49 28.84
CA ILE A 9 -6.00 43.22 28.05
C ILE A 9 -5.75 41.72 28.01
N LYS A 10 -5.87 40.99 29.11
CA LYS A 10 -5.73 39.55 29.16
C LYS A 10 -6.72 38.84 28.22
N ILE A 11 -8.00 39.20 28.24
CA ILE A 11 -9.01 38.63 27.37
C ILE A 11 -8.67 38.87 25.87
N SER A 12 -8.20 40.07 25.54
CA SER A 12 -7.83 40.41 24.18
C SER A 12 -6.58 39.63 23.73
N LEU A 13 -5.59 39.42 24.62
CA LEU A 13 -4.42 38.59 24.34
C LEU A 13 -4.78 37.12 24.15
N ASP A 14 -5.66 36.58 24.98
CA ASP A 14 -6.14 35.20 24.85
C ASP A 14 -6.92 35.00 23.52
N GLN A 15 -7.70 36.01 23.09
CA GLN A 15 -8.38 35.97 21.79
C GLN A 15 -7.40 36.04 20.61
N ILE A 16 -6.36 36.86 20.71
CA ILE A 16 -5.30 36.97 19.68
C ILE A 16 -4.49 35.65 19.64
N ALA A 17 -4.11 35.13 20.79
CA ALA A 17 -3.39 33.85 20.88
C ALA A 17 -4.23 32.72 20.26
N GLY A 18 -5.50 32.61 20.58
CA GLY A 18 -6.38 31.61 19.97
C GLY A 18 -6.65 31.85 18.48
N ALA A 19 -6.57 33.08 17.98
CA ALA A 19 -6.63 33.38 16.55
C ALA A 19 -5.33 32.97 15.82
N LEU A 20 -4.19 33.23 16.44
CA LEU A 20 -2.88 32.82 15.92
C LEU A 20 -2.72 31.28 15.90
N GLU A 21 -3.19 30.60 16.94
CA GLU A 21 -3.20 29.12 16.98
C GLU A 21 -4.07 28.51 15.88
N ARG A 22 -5.17 29.16 15.48
CA ARG A 22 -5.99 28.72 14.33
C ARG A 22 -5.31 28.98 12.99
N LEU A 23 -4.48 30.02 12.87
CA LEU A 23 -3.74 30.38 11.65
C LEU A 23 -2.43 29.59 11.52
N SER A 24 -1.82 29.29 12.65
CA SER A 24 -0.59 28.49 12.75
C SER A 24 -0.78 27.45 13.86
N PRO A 25 -1.50 26.36 13.58
CA PRO A 25 -1.66 25.30 14.57
C PRO A 25 -0.31 24.82 15.05
N PRO A 26 -0.18 24.41 16.34
CA PRO A 26 1.07 23.86 16.86
C PRO A 26 1.52 22.71 15.95
N PRO A 27 2.83 22.51 15.78
CA PRO A 27 3.34 21.43 14.95
C PRO A 27 2.66 20.13 15.36
N SER A 28 2.15 19.41 14.37
CA SER A 28 1.41 18.16 14.57
C SER A 28 2.26 17.26 15.47
N GLN A 29 1.76 16.92 16.64
CA GLN A 29 2.39 15.87 17.43
C GLN A 29 2.14 14.58 16.67
N TYR A 30 3.19 14.07 16.00
CA TYR A 30 3.07 12.79 15.33
C TYR A 30 2.80 11.70 16.37
N PRO A 31 1.91 10.73 16.07
CA PRO A 31 1.59 9.67 17.00
C PRO A 31 2.86 8.91 17.37
N SER A 32 2.93 8.46 18.62
CA SER A 32 4.01 7.57 19.04
C SER A 32 3.98 6.30 18.17
N PHE A 33 5.13 5.99 17.55
CA PHE A 33 5.29 4.76 16.76
C PHE A 33 5.37 3.50 17.64
N GLU A 34 5.36 3.65 18.96
CA GLU A 34 5.44 2.51 19.89
C GLU A 34 4.12 1.75 20.00
N ASN A 35 2.99 2.45 19.92
CA ASN A 35 1.68 1.89 20.22
C ASN A 35 0.93 1.32 19.01
N HIS A 36 1.42 1.56 17.79
CA HIS A 36 0.76 1.15 16.55
C HIS A 36 1.77 0.66 15.53
N ASP A 37 1.37 -0.32 14.71
CA ASP A 37 2.19 -0.89 13.66
C ASP A 37 1.77 -0.44 12.26
N ALA A 38 0.65 0.27 12.14
CA ALA A 38 0.12 0.72 10.87
C ALA A 38 -0.40 2.16 10.93
N PHE A 39 -0.12 2.91 9.87
CA PHE A 39 -0.47 4.32 9.74
C PHE A 39 -0.93 4.63 8.32
N VAL A 40 -1.73 5.69 8.18
CA VAL A 40 -2.07 6.31 6.90
C VAL A 40 -1.54 7.73 6.91
N TRP A 41 -0.85 8.13 5.85
CA TRP A 41 -0.43 9.50 5.64
C TRP A 41 -1.54 10.33 5.01
N ASN A 42 -1.87 11.45 5.63
CA ASN A 42 -2.81 12.44 5.13
C ASN A 42 -2.12 13.80 5.00
N THR A 43 -2.52 14.61 4.02
CA THR A 43 -1.86 15.88 3.69
C THR A 43 -2.67 17.13 4.00
N ALA A 44 -3.88 16.99 4.52
CA ALA A 44 -4.72 18.14 4.86
C ALA A 44 -5.35 18.00 6.26
N PRO A 45 -4.63 18.28 7.35
CA PRO A 45 -3.21 18.64 7.50
C PRO A 45 -2.25 17.45 7.36
N ASP A 46 -0.93 17.73 7.21
CA ASP A 46 0.11 16.69 7.24
C ASP A 46 0.05 15.92 8.55
N GLN A 47 -0.38 14.66 8.49
CA GLN A 47 -0.62 13.84 9.66
C GLN A 47 -0.41 12.35 9.37
N LEU A 48 0.25 11.66 10.30
CA LEU A 48 0.26 10.20 10.37
C LEU A 48 -0.89 9.73 11.27
N LYS A 49 -1.92 9.17 10.65
CA LYS A 49 -3.09 8.65 11.37
C LYS A 49 -2.89 7.16 11.68
N PRO A 50 -2.91 6.73 12.94
CA PRO A 50 -2.79 5.32 13.29
C PRO A 50 -4.00 4.50 12.82
N VAL A 51 -3.73 3.28 12.37
CA VAL A 51 -4.75 2.30 11.99
C VAL A 51 -4.79 1.22 13.07
N ILE A 52 -5.93 1.15 13.77
CA ILE A 52 -6.11 0.22 14.90
C ILE A 52 -6.22 -1.22 14.42
N LYS A 53 -7.02 -1.46 13.38
CA LYS A 53 -7.23 -2.79 12.77
C LYS A 53 -6.97 -2.71 11.28
N VAL A 54 -5.90 -3.35 10.82
CA VAL A 54 -5.58 -3.43 9.39
C VAL A 54 -6.41 -4.57 8.78
N SER A 55 -7.16 -4.27 7.71
CA SER A 55 -7.82 -5.32 6.93
C SER A 55 -6.76 -6.16 6.20
N ARG A 56 -6.64 -7.42 6.58
CA ARG A 56 -5.62 -8.37 6.11
C ARG A 56 -6.23 -9.69 5.72
N VAL A 57 -5.55 -10.38 4.82
CA VAL A 57 -5.76 -11.79 4.51
C VAL A 57 -4.55 -12.54 5.05
N GLU A 58 -4.75 -13.66 5.69
CA GLU A 58 -3.63 -14.50 6.15
C GLU A 58 -2.76 -14.94 4.96
N LEU A 59 -1.45 -15.02 5.19
CA LEU A 59 -0.48 -15.31 4.14
C LEU A 59 -0.75 -16.65 3.46
N ASP A 60 -1.19 -17.64 4.21
CA ASP A 60 -1.48 -19.00 3.75
C ASP A 60 -2.77 -19.11 2.92
N LEU A 61 -3.62 -18.09 2.96
CA LEU A 61 -4.82 -18.01 2.13
C LEU A 61 -4.56 -17.42 0.73
N LEU A 62 -3.36 -16.90 0.48
CA LEU A 62 -2.96 -16.36 -0.81
C LEU A 62 -2.40 -17.49 -1.68
N VAL A 63 -3.16 -17.89 -2.71
CA VAL A 63 -2.87 -19.02 -3.60
C VAL A 63 -2.30 -18.52 -4.94
N GLY A 64 -1.39 -19.32 -5.54
CA GLY A 64 -0.83 -19.07 -6.87
C GLY A 64 0.23 -17.98 -6.93
N ILE A 65 0.72 -17.52 -5.79
CA ILE A 65 1.72 -16.44 -5.69
C ILE A 65 2.93 -16.82 -4.83
N ASP A 66 3.20 -18.12 -4.63
CA ASP A 66 4.20 -18.62 -3.69
C ASP A 66 5.58 -18.00 -3.91
N ARG A 67 6.04 -17.96 -5.16
CA ARG A 67 7.34 -17.35 -5.49
C ARG A 67 7.40 -15.86 -5.11
N ALA A 68 6.35 -15.10 -5.41
CA ALA A 68 6.30 -13.68 -5.08
C ALA A 68 6.24 -13.48 -3.58
N ARG A 69 5.47 -14.34 -2.87
CA ARG A 69 5.38 -14.38 -1.42
C ARG A 69 6.75 -14.58 -0.77
N ASP A 70 7.46 -15.62 -1.17
CA ASP A 70 8.73 -16.01 -0.55
C ASP A 70 9.80 -14.94 -0.76
N ILE A 71 9.91 -14.39 -1.97
CA ILE A 71 10.84 -13.30 -2.29
C ILE A 71 10.52 -12.03 -1.46
N LEU A 72 9.23 -11.64 -1.40
CA LEU A 72 8.84 -10.43 -0.69
C LEU A 72 9.02 -10.58 0.82
N LEU A 73 8.68 -11.75 1.38
CA LEU A 73 8.86 -12.06 2.79
C LEU A 73 10.34 -12.02 3.19
N GLU A 74 11.21 -12.69 2.42
CA GLU A 74 12.65 -12.68 2.68
C GLU A 74 13.23 -11.25 2.64
N ASN A 75 12.87 -10.46 1.61
CA ASN A 75 13.32 -9.08 1.48
C ASN A 75 12.86 -8.21 2.67
N THR A 76 11.62 -8.41 3.12
CA THR A 76 11.05 -7.64 4.24
C THR A 76 11.67 -8.05 5.58
N LEU A 77 11.93 -9.33 5.79
CA LEU A 77 12.62 -9.84 6.99
C LEU A 77 14.04 -9.26 7.08
N LYS A 78 14.83 -9.33 6.01
CA LYS A 78 16.17 -8.72 5.95
C LYS A 78 16.13 -7.24 6.32
N PHE A 79 15.17 -6.50 5.75
CA PHE A 79 14.98 -5.09 6.10
C PHE A 79 14.66 -4.90 7.58
N SER A 80 13.76 -5.68 8.16
CA SER A 80 13.40 -5.57 9.58
C SER A 80 14.58 -5.85 10.52
N GLU A 81 15.57 -6.62 10.06
CA GLU A 81 16.80 -6.95 10.79
C GLU A 81 17.94 -5.94 10.62
N GLY A 82 17.70 -4.89 9.85
CA GLY A 82 18.73 -3.86 9.63
C GLY A 82 19.59 -4.10 8.41
N LEU A 83 19.32 -5.13 7.64
CA LEU A 83 20.06 -5.44 6.43
C LEU A 83 19.51 -4.63 5.24
N SER A 84 20.34 -4.51 4.20
CA SER A 84 19.93 -3.89 2.93
C SER A 84 18.81 -4.67 2.27
N ALA A 85 17.81 -3.95 1.76
CA ALA A 85 16.67 -4.51 1.05
C ALA A 85 16.25 -3.63 -0.13
N ASN A 86 15.62 -4.25 -1.11
CA ASN A 86 15.17 -3.58 -2.33
C ASN A 86 13.73 -3.06 -2.22
N ASN A 87 13.46 -1.89 -2.79
CA ASN A 87 12.10 -1.48 -3.06
C ASN A 87 11.43 -2.48 -4.00
N ALA A 88 10.11 -2.69 -3.85
CA ALA A 88 9.38 -3.67 -4.64
C ALA A 88 8.19 -3.07 -5.39
N LEU A 89 8.04 -3.46 -6.65
CA LEU A 89 6.86 -3.21 -7.46
C LEU A 89 6.15 -4.55 -7.74
N LEU A 90 4.93 -4.68 -7.19
CA LEU A 90 4.04 -5.78 -7.45
C LEU A 90 3.09 -5.39 -8.58
N TRP A 91 3.21 -6.01 -9.74
CA TRP A 91 2.44 -5.60 -10.93
C TRP A 91 1.63 -6.77 -11.50
N GLY A 92 0.55 -6.47 -12.22
CA GLY A 92 -0.19 -7.47 -12.97
C GLY A 92 -1.71 -7.47 -12.69
N ALA A 93 -2.35 -8.61 -12.89
CA ALA A 93 -3.79 -8.74 -12.91
C ALA A 93 -4.49 -8.20 -11.66
N ARG A 94 -5.64 -7.57 -11.84
CA ARG A 94 -6.46 -7.03 -10.75
C ARG A 94 -7.03 -8.16 -9.90
N GLY A 95 -7.13 -7.90 -8.59
CA GLY A 95 -7.74 -8.85 -7.66
C GLY A 95 -6.88 -10.08 -7.35
N MET A 96 -5.62 -10.13 -7.77
CA MET A 96 -4.70 -11.27 -7.55
C MET A 96 -3.88 -11.17 -6.24
N GLY A 97 -4.30 -10.35 -5.30
CA GLY A 97 -3.70 -10.34 -3.97
C GLY A 97 -2.43 -9.49 -3.81
N LYS A 98 -2.07 -8.59 -4.77
CA LYS A 98 -0.88 -7.73 -4.66
C LYS A 98 -0.82 -6.96 -3.34
N SER A 99 -1.81 -6.14 -3.06
CA SER A 99 -1.91 -5.34 -1.84
C SER A 99 -2.09 -6.21 -0.60
N SER A 100 -2.83 -7.31 -0.73
CA SER A 100 -3.02 -8.30 0.34
C SER A 100 -1.69 -8.94 0.73
N LEU A 101 -0.82 -9.26 -0.24
CA LEU A 101 0.49 -9.85 0.03
C LEU A 101 1.38 -8.91 0.84
N ILE A 102 1.43 -7.62 0.51
CA ILE A 102 2.22 -6.65 1.27
C ILE A 102 1.76 -6.58 2.73
N LYS A 103 0.44 -6.50 2.94
CA LYS A 103 -0.14 -6.46 4.29
C LYS A 103 0.08 -7.77 5.07
N ALA A 104 -0.04 -8.91 4.40
CA ALA A 104 0.19 -10.23 5.00
C ALA A 104 1.67 -10.47 5.38
N VAL A 105 2.59 -10.06 4.50
CA VAL A 105 4.04 -10.11 4.78
C VAL A 105 4.40 -9.21 5.95
N HIS A 106 3.87 -7.99 6.01
CA HIS A 106 4.08 -7.10 7.15
C HIS A 106 3.62 -7.75 8.46
N GLN A 107 2.42 -8.36 8.49
CA GLN A 107 1.94 -9.08 9.67
C GLN A 107 2.85 -10.24 10.05
N LYS A 108 3.27 -11.04 9.07
CA LYS A 108 4.15 -12.19 9.31
C LYS A 108 5.48 -11.80 9.95
N VAL A 109 6.03 -10.63 9.56
CA VAL A 109 7.26 -10.07 10.15
C VAL A 109 7.02 -9.66 11.61
N ILE A 110 5.87 -9.03 11.92
CA ILE A 110 5.49 -8.67 13.29
C ILE A 110 5.28 -9.92 14.15
N ASP A 111 4.60 -10.94 13.64
CA ASP A 111 4.34 -12.20 14.34
C ASP A 111 5.63 -12.94 14.70
N GLN A 112 6.72 -12.69 13.94
CA GLN A 112 8.06 -13.19 14.27
C GLN A 112 8.80 -12.32 15.30
N GLY A 113 8.11 -11.36 15.94
CA GLY A 113 8.67 -10.48 16.96
C GLY A 113 9.57 -9.37 16.44
N LYS A 114 9.53 -9.06 15.13
CA LYS A 114 10.30 -7.95 14.55
C LYS A 114 9.50 -6.65 14.60
N SER A 115 10.19 -5.53 14.83
CA SER A 115 9.58 -4.20 14.79
C SER A 115 9.61 -3.65 13.37
N LEU A 116 8.45 -3.53 12.74
CA LEU A 116 8.29 -2.93 11.43
C LEU A 116 6.95 -2.18 11.39
N LYS A 117 6.97 -0.92 10.99
CA LYS A 117 5.76 -0.10 10.84
C LYS A 117 5.38 -0.04 9.36
N ILE A 118 4.08 -0.11 9.05
CA ILE A 118 3.60 0.13 7.69
C ILE A 118 2.92 1.50 7.62
N VAL A 119 3.25 2.27 6.61
CA VAL A 119 2.65 3.57 6.33
C VAL A 119 2.04 3.54 4.94
N GLU A 120 0.72 3.63 4.86
CA GLU A 120 0.01 3.74 3.58
C GLU A 120 0.05 5.19 3.10
N LEU A 121 0.47 5.37 1.85
CA LEU A 121 0.54 6.63 1.14
C LEU A 121 -0.37 6.55 -0.08
N GLN A 122 -1.33 7.46 -0.20
CA GLN A 122 -2.17 7.55 -1.39
C GLN A 122 -1.36 8.15 -2.56
N ARG A 123 -1.69 7.76 -3.79
CA ARG A 123 -1.02 8.28 -4.99
C ARG A 123 -1.07 9.81 -5.09
N GLU A 124 -2.21 10.38 -4.71
CA GLU A 124 -2.46 11.82 -4.72
C GLU A 124 -1.55 12.57 -3.75
N ASP A 125 -1.10 11.92 -2.69
CA ASP A 125 -0.25 12.48 -1.64
C ASP A 125 1.25 12.33 -1.92
N LEU A 126 1.65 11.72 -3.04
CA LEU A 126 3.06 11.55 -3.44
C LEU A 126 3.84 12.85 -3.50
N ALA A 127 3.19 13.99 -3.83
CA ALA A 127 3.84 15.30 -3.81
C ALA A 127 4.39 15.70 -2.43
N SER A 128 3.83 15.14 -1.37
CA SER A 128 4.21 15.42 0.03
C SER A 128 5.21 14.42 0.61
N VAL A 129 5.58 13.40 -0.16
CA VAL A 129 6.38 12.28 0.35
C VAL A 129 7.72 12.69 0.96
N SER A 130 8.34 13.76 0.46
CA SER A 130 9.60 14.28 1.05
C SER A 130 9.39 14.69 2.52
N ARG A 131 8.27 15.38 2.83
CA ARG A 131 7.94 15.76 4.21
C ARG A 131 7.68 14.54 5.10
N LEU A 132 7.02 13.51 4.56
CA LEU A 132 6.85 12.25 5.25
C LEU A 132 8.20 11.59 5.53
N LEU A 133 9.09 11.51 4.54
CA LEU A 133 10.43 10.92 4.72
C LEU A 133 11.27 11.65 5.77
N ASP A 134 11.18 12.99 5.86
CA ASP A 134 11.86 13.78 6.88
C ASP A 134 11.40 13.39 8.29
N ILE A 135 10.09 13.15 8.46
CA ILE A 135 9.52 12.69 9.74
C ILE A 135 10.04 11.28 10.07
N LEU A 136 9.95 10.35 9.11
CA LEU A 136 10.34 8.97 9.33
C LEU A 136 11.84 8.83 9.59
N ARG A 137 12.67 9.65 8.95
CA ARG A 137 14.15 9.66 9.09
C ARG A 137 14.59 9.92 10.54
N THR A 138 13.85 10.73 11.30
CA THR A 138 14.17 11.06 12.68
C THR A 138 13.87 9.93 13.67
N SER A 139 13.14 8.92 13.25
CA SER A 139 12.74 7.79 14.09
C SER A 139 13.76 6.65 14.07
N SER A 140 13.92 5.98 15.20
CA SER A 140 14.70 4.74 15.31
C SER A 140 13.96 3.51 14.76
N GLN A 141 12.67 3.64 14.46
CA GLN A 141 11.82 2.56 13.92
C GLN A 141 12.09 2.37 12.43
N ARG A 142 11.78 1.16 11.92
CA ARG A 142 11.80 0.85 10.49
C ARG A 142 10.41 0.93 9.90
N PHE A 143 10.33 1.46 8.69
CA PHE A 143 9.06 1.75 8.02
C PHE A 143 9.00 1.08 6.65
N LEU A 144 7.89 0.40 6.41
CA LEU A 144 7.46 -0.04 5.08
C LEU A 144 6.48 1.00 4.55
N LEU A 145 6.92 1.86 3.63
CA LEU A 145 6.05 2.80 2.94
C LEU A 145 5.34 2.08 1.81
N PHE A 146 4.02 2.10 1.81
CA PHE A 146 3.17 1.35 0.90
C PHE A 146 2.28 2.27 0.06
N CYS A 147 2.35 2.16 -1.27
CA CYS A 147 1.48 2.88 -2.19
C CYS A 147 0.70 1.89 -3.06
N ASP A 148 -0.64 1.89 -2.90
CA ASP A 148 -1.52 0.98 -3.67
C ASP A 148 -1.95 1.59 -5.00
N ASP A 149 -2.14 0.73 -6.01
CA ASP A 149 -2.61 1.03 -7.37
C ASP A 149 -1.87 2.19 -8.05
N LEU A 150 -0.55 2.17 -7.94
CA LEU A 150 0.33 3.17 -8.53
C LEU A 150 0.29 3.10 -10.05
N SER A 151 -0.15 4.18 -10.67
CA SER A 151 -0.15 4.36 -12.13
C SER A 151 -0.15 5.84 -12.46
N PHE A 152 0.56 6.24 -13.51
CA PHE A 152 0.65 7.63 -13.93
C PHE A 152 0.00 7.82 -15.30
N SER A 153 -0.63 8.97 -15.51
CA SER A 153 -1.09 9.45 -16.81
C SER A 153 -0.03 10.36 -17.45
N HIS A 154 -0.31 10.80 -18.67
CA HIS A 154 0.60 11.62 -19.46
C HIS A 154 1.07 12.90 -18.75
N ASP A 155 0.11 13.60 -18.11
CA ASP A 155 0.31 14.92 -17.53
C ASP A 155 0.57 14.86 -16.01
N ASP A 156 0.71 13.65 -15.47
CA ASP A 156 0.86 13.47 -14.04
C ASP A 156 2.28 13.84 -13.60
N GLN A 157 2.40 14.88 -12.78
CA GLN A 157 3.69 15.33 -12.24
C GLN A 157 4.16 14.55 -11.01
N HIS A 158 3.31 13.70 -10.43
CA HIS A 158 3.63 12.94 -9.22
C HIS A 158 4.74 11.90 -9.43
N TYR A 159 5.03 11.51 -10.68
CA TYR A 159 6.15 10.61 -10.99
C TYR A 159 7.51 11.19 -10.56
N LYS A 160 7.68 12.53 -10.59
CA LYS A 160 8.92 13.20 -10.13
C LYS A 160 9.13 13.02 -8.64
N SER A 161 8.06 13.10 -7.86
CA SER A 161 8.12 12.86 -6.41
C SER A 161 8.47 11.40 -6.11
N LEU A 162 7.90 10.45 -6.86
CA LEU A 162 8.27 9.05 -6.71
C LEU A 162 9.75 8.79 -7.08
N LYS A 163 10.26 9.43 -8.14
CA LYS A 163 11.68 9.36 -8.49
C LYS A 163 12.56 9.81 -7.32
N ALA A 164 12.22 10.92 -6.67
CA ALA A 164 12.95 11.41 -5.49
C ALA A 164 12.94 10.39 -4.33
N VAL A 165 11.83 9.66 -4.12
CA VAL A 165 11.76 8.60 -3.11
C VAL A 165 12.67 7.41 -3.46
N LEU A 166 12.69 7.01 -4.71
CA LEU A 166 13.42 5.82 -5.16
C LEU A 166 14.92 6.09 -5.27
N ASP A 167 15.30 7.26 -5.79
CA ASP A 167 16.71 7.67 -5.99
C ASP A 167 17.32 8.34 -4.74
N GLY A 168 16.48 8.95 -3.89
CA GLY A 168 16.89 9.55 -2.62
C GLY A 168 17.62 10.90 -2.71
N GLY A 169 17.83 11.47 -3.89
CA GLY A 169 18.53 12.75 -4.06
C GLY A 169 19.92 12.79 -3.40
N LEU A 170 20.39 13.99 -3.00
CA LEU A 170 21.67 14.18 -2.30
C LEU A 170 21.69 13.57 -0.89
N GLU A 171 20.56 13.56 -0.19
CA GLU A 171 20.45 13.00 1.16
C GLU A 171 20.30 11.49 1.19
N GLY A 172 20.07 10.88 0.04
CA GLY A 172 19.74 9.47 -0.06
C GLY A 172 18.36 9.12 0.51
N ARG A 173 17.88 7.93 0.20
CA ARG A 173 16.71 7.35 0.86
C ARG A 173 17.05 7.11 2.33
N PRO A 174 16.14 7.42 3.29
CA PRO A 174 16.36 7.04 4.67
C PRO A 174 16.61 5.53 4.80
N GLU A 175 17.66 5.13 5.51
CA GLU A 175 18.02 3.71 5.67
C GLU A 175 16.94 2.90 6.40
N ASN A 176 16.10 3.58 7.17
CA ASN A 176 14.99 3.01 7.90
C ASN A 176 13.68 2.99 7.13
N VAL A 177 13.66 3.34 5.82
CA VAL A 177 12.46 3.33 4.98
C VAL A 177 12.63 2.41 3.78
N LEU A 178 11.67 1.50 3.57
CA LEU A 178 11.55 0.63 2.42
C LEU A 178 10.25 0.97 1.68
N PHE A 179 10.28 1.05 0.35
CA PHE A 179 9.12 1.44 -0.44
C PHE A 179 8.57 0.28 -1.27
N TYR A 180 7.29 -0.06 -1.06
CA TYR A 180 6.56 -1.04 -1.84
C TYR A 180 5.39 -0.38 -2.56
N ALA A 181 5.21 -0.72 -3.83
CA ALA A 181 4.09 -0.25 -4.61
C ALA A 181 3.37 -1.41 -5.31
N THR A 182 2.07 -1.24 -5.55
CA THR A 182 1.34 -2.13 -6.45
C THR A 182 0.94 -1.39 -7.71
N SER A 183 0.78 -2.11 -8.81
CA SER A 183 0.26 -1.57 -10.06
C SER A 183 -0.54 -2.62 -10.83
N ASN A 184 -1.55 -2.19 -11.54
CA ASN A 184 -2.25 -3.04 -12.49
C ASN A 184 -1.57 -3.08 -13.86
N ARG A 185 -0.49 -2.33 -14.03
CA ARG A 185 0.33 -2.26 -15.24
C ARG A 185 1.76 -2.74 -14.95
N ARG A 186 2.37 -3.41 -15.92
CA ARG A 186 3.78 -3.80 -15.83
C ARG A 186 4.71 -2.59 -15.79
N HIS A 187 4.42 -1.62 -16.64
CA HIS A 187 5.08 -0.32 -16.64
C HIS A 187 4.10 0.69 -16.04
N LEU A 188 4.58 1.57 -15.18
CA LEU A 188 3.75 2.54 -14.46
C LEU A 188 3.09 3.57 -15.38
N MET A 189 3.46 3.62 -16.66
CA MET A 189 2.93 4.50 -17.70
C MET A 189 2.12 3.75 -18.78
N PRO A 190 1.17 4.38 -19.50
CA PRO A 190 0.42 3.77 -20.59
C PRO A 190 1.30 3.34 -21.76
N ARG A 191 0.97 2.18 -22.38
CA ARG A 191 1.68 1.64 -23.55
C ARG A 191 1.57 2.49 -24.81
N ASP A 192 0.41 3.11 -25.01
CA ASP A 192 0.08 3.88 -26.22
C ASP A 192 1.07 5.03 -26.50
N MET A 193 1.74 5.50 -25.45
CA MET A 193 2.80 6.49 -25.56
C MET A 193 4.11 5.93 -26.08
N ILE A 194 4.49 4.73 -25.63
CA ILE A 194 5.73 4.07 -26.03
C ILE A 194 5.67 3.68 -27.52
N GLU A 195 4.48 3.32 -28.01
CA GLU A 195 4.28 2.90 -29.41
C GLU A 195 4.11 4.10 -30.34
N ASN A 196 3.37 5.15 -29.95
CA ASN A 196 3.15 6.34 -30.78
C ASN A 196 4.41 7.22 -30.91
N GLU A 197 5.24 7.33 -29.89
CA GLU A 197 6.50 8.08 -29.97
C GLU A 197 7.59 7.30 -30.75
N LYS A 198 7.57 5.97 -30.72
CA LYS A 198 8.45 5.15 -31.60
C LYS A 198 8.11 5.26 -33.07
N SER A 199 6.87 5.60 -33.41
CA SER A 199 6.42 5.73 -34.81
C SER A 199 6.62 7.12 -35.42
N SER A 200 6.85 8.17 -34.62
CA SER A 200 6.87 9.56 -35.10
C SER A 200 8.22 10.27 -34.98
N SER A 201 9.23 9.71 -34.34
CA SER A 201 10.54 10.34 -34.25
C SER A 201 11.71 9.36 -34.31
N ILE A 202 12.78 9.82 -35.00
CA ILE A 202 14.07 9.10 -35.15
C ILE A 202 14.80 8.95 -33.81
N ASN A 203 14.37 9.71 -32.77
CA ASN A 203 14.82 9.57 -31.39
C ASN A 203 13.60 9.46 -30.47
N PRO A 204 13.48 8.39 -29.66
CA PRO A 204 12.50 8.36 -28.56
C PRO A 204 12.76 9.58 -27.68
N SER A 205 11.74 10.36 -27.34
CA SER A 205 11.97 11.52 -26.52
C SER A 205 12.54 11.12 -25.16
N GLU A 206 13.49 11.89 -24.63
CA GLU A 206 14.11 11.70 -23.30
C GLU A 206 13.05 11.48 -22.21
N ALA A 207 11.87 12.08 -22.38
CA ALA A 207 10.73 11.92 -21.47
C ALA A 207 10.16 10.49 -21.41
N VAL A 208 10.23 9.72 -22.51
CA VAL A 208 9.77 8.31 -22.54
C VAL A 208 10.80 7.41 -21.87
N GLU A 209 12.08 7.62 -22.15
CA GLU A 209 13.16 6.89 -21.49
C GLU A 209 13.15 7.15 -19.98
N GLU A 210 12.93 8.40 -19.55
CA GLU A 210 12.85 8.76 -18.15
C GLU A 210 11.67 8.09 -17.44
N LYS A 211 10.52 7.97 -18.11
CA LYS A 211 9.31 7.36 -17.58
C LYS A 211 9.35 5.82 -17.56
N VAL A 212 9.98 5.19 -18.55
CA VAL A 212 10.23 3.73 -18.54
C VAL A 212 11.22 3.39 -17.43
N SER A 213 12.23 4.22 -17.25
CA SER A 213 13.27 4.03 -16.22
C SER A 213 12.77 4.14 -14.79
N LEU A 214 11.57 4.71 -14.55
CA LEU A 214 11.00 4.79 -13.19
C LEU A 214 10.72 3.41 -12.60
N SER A 215 10.19 2.51 -13.42
CA SER A 215 9.92 1.15 -12.97
C SER A 215 11.22 0.39 -12.66
N ASP A 216 12.29 0.63 -13.43
CA ASP A 216 13.59 -0.05 -13.29
C ASP A 216 14.32 0.31 -11.97
N ARG A 217 13.88 1.38 -11.30
CA ARG A 217 14.39 1.77 -9.97
C ARG A 217 13.90 0.89 -8.83
N PHE A 218 12.89 0.06 -9.08
CA PHE A 218 12.51 -0.97 -8.13
C PHE A 218 13.46 -2.16 -8.29
N GLY A 219 14.16 -2.54 -7.24
CA GLY A 219 15.07 -3.68 -7.28
C GLY A 219 14.35 -5.03 -7.35
N LEU A 220 13.08 -5.09 -6.90
CA LEU A 220 12.23 -6.27 -7.02
C LEU A 220 11.01 -5.98 -7.90
N TRP A 221 10.82 -6.85 -8.91
CA TRP A 221 9.66 -6.84 -9.80
C TRP A 221 8.91 -8.15 -9.68
N LEU A 222 7.74 -8.10 -9.07
CA LEU A 222 6.93 -9.29 -8.80
C LEU A 222 5.66 -9.26 -9.66
N GLY A 223 5.57 -10.19 -10.61
CA GLY A 223 4.46 -10.28 -11.55
C GLY A 223 3.32 -11.15 -11.00
N PHE A 224 2.08 -10.67 -11.13
CA PHE A 224 0.85 -11.38 -10.75
C PHE A 224 0.02 -11.64 -12.00
N HIS A 225 -0.11 -12.91 -12.35
CA HIS A 225 -0.87 -13.37 -13.50
C HIS A 225 -2.30 -13.72 -13.12
N PRO A 226 -3.24 -13.73 -14.09
CA PRO A 226 -4.58 -14.25 -13.83
C PRO A 226 -4.50 -15.69 -13.33
N CYS A 227 -5.31 -16.05 -12.33
CA CYS A 227 -5.32 -17.41 -11.79
C CYS A 227 -5.98 -18.42 -12.74
N THR A 228 -5.53 -19.64 -12.66
CA THR A 228 -6.17 -20.79 -13.29
C THR A 228 -7.49 -21.12 -12.60
N GLN A 229 -8.29 -22.02 -13.21
CA GLN A 229 -9.52 -22.50 -12.55
C GLN A 229 -9.22 -23.28 -11.27
N ASP A 230 -8.16 -24.06 -11.27
CA ASP A 230 -7.77 -24.88 -10.12
C ASP A 230 -7.31 -23.98 -8.95
N GLU A 231 -6.48 -22.96 -9.20
CA GLU A 231 -6.10 -21.96 -8.20
C GLU A 231 -7.30 -21.20 -7.65
N TYR A 232 -8.27 -20.83 -8.50
CA TYR A 232 -9.50 -20.18 -8.08
C TYR A 232 -10.33 -21.04 -7.14
N LEU A 233 -10.48 -22.34 -7.45
CA LEU A 233 -11.19 -23.31 -6.62
C LEU A 233 -10.43 -23.61 -5.33
N GLU A 234 -9.10 -23.67 -5.39
CA GLU A 234 -8.25 -23.83 -4.22
C GLU A 234 -8.37 -22.64 -3.25
N MET A 235 -8.43 -21.40 -3.75
CA MET A 235 -8.69 -20.23 -2.90
C MET A 235 -9.99 -20.41 -2.11
N ILE A 236 -11.07 -20.81 -2.78
CA ILE A 236 -12.38 -21.02 -2.15
C ILE A 236 -12.30 -22.16 -1.12
N ALA A 237 -11.65 -23.26 -1.46
CA ALA A 237 -11.48 -24.38 -0.54
C ALA A 237 -10.70 -23.97 0.72
N ARG A 238 -9.64 -23.18 0.57
CA ARG A 238 -8.87 -22.64 1.71
C ARG A 238 -9.71 -21.69 2.57
N TYR A 239 -10.53 -20.83 1.97
CA TYR A 239 -11.47 -20.01 2.74
C TYR A 239 -12.48 -20.85 3.51
N CYS A 240 -13.12 -21.83 2.86
CA CYS A 240 -14.07 -22.71 3.52
C CYS A 240 -13.42 -23.43 4.71
N LYS A 241 -12.19 -23.91 4.55
CA LYS A 241 -11.43 -24.55 5.64
C LYS A 241 -11.08 -23.58 6.77
N ALA A 242 -10.59 -22.38 6.44
CA ALA A 242 -10.16 -21.38 7.43
C ALA A 242 -11.32 -20.86 8.29
N TYR A 243 -12.52 -20.79 7.71
CA TYR A 243 -13.74 -20.34 8.39
C TYR A 243 -14.68 -21.50 8.79
N GLU A 244 -14.16 -22.73 8.81
CA GLU A 244 -14.86 -23.95 9.26
C GLU A 244 -16.19 -24.23 8.53
N LEU A 245 -16.28 -23.81 7.26
CA LEU A 245 -17.46 -24.04 6.44
C LEU A 245 -17.43 -25.48 5.90
N SER A 246 -18.23 -26.35 6.50
CA SER A 246 -18.33 -27.78 6.11
C SER A 246 -19.46 -27.99 5.12
N LEU A 247 -19.17 -27.92 3.83
CA LEU A 247 -20.09 -28.17 2.72
C LEU A 247 -19.48 -29.16 1.74
N ASP A 248 -20.35 -29.83 0.97
CA ASP A 248 -19.91 -30.68 -0.14
C ASP A 248 -19.14 -29.85 -1.18
N PHE A 249 -17.90 -30.23 -1.43
CA PHE A 249 -17.02 -29.46 -2.32
C PHE A 249 -17.47 -29.55 -3.79
N ASP A 250 -18.09 -30.63 -4.24
CA ASP A 250 -18.60 -30.73 -5.61
C ASP A 250 -19.76 -29.76 -5.85
N PHE A 251 -20.61 -29.57 -4.84
CA PHE A 251 -21.66 -28.56 -4.87
C PHE A 251 -21.09 -27.12 -4.89
N ILE A 252 -20.11 -26.83 -4.03
CA ILE A 252 -19.41 -25.54 -4.00
C ILE A 252 -18.76 -25.25 -5.35
N LYS A 253 -18.08 -26.23 -5.93
CA LYS A 253 -17.38 -26.14 -7.20
C LYS A 253 -18.30 -25.70 -8.35
N ALA A 254 -19.46 -26.32 -8.48
CA ALA A 254 -20.43 -25.99 -9.52
C ALA A 254 -20.89 -24.52 -9.38
N GLN A 255 -21.26 -24.09 -8.17
CA GLN A 255 -21.67 -22.72 -7.91
C GLN A 255 -20.55 -21.70 -8.10
N ALA A 256 -19.31 -22.05 -7.70
CA ALA A 256 -18.15 -21.18 -7.86
C ALA A 256 -17.82 -20.94 -9.35
N ILE A 257 -17.97 -21.97 -10.20
CA ILE A 257 -17.80 -21.86 -11.65
C ILE A 257 -18.88 -20.97 -12.28
N GLU A 258 -20.12 -21.13 -11.86
CA GLU A 258 -21.23 -20.28 -12.30
C GLU A 258 -21.02 -18.82 -11.88
N TRP A 259 -20.63 -18.61 -10.60
CA TRP A 259 -20.35 -17.28 -10.07
C TRP A 259 -19.26 -16.55 -10.85
N GLN A 260 -18.14 -17.20 -11.12
CA GLN A 260 -17.05 -16.58 -11.89
C GLN A 260 -17.45 -16.28 -13.35
N ALA A 261 -18.29 -17.12 -13.97
CA ALA A 261 -18.75 -16.90 -15.33
C ALA A 261 -19.58 -15.60 -15.44
N THR A 262 -20.41 -15.31 -14.45
CA THR A 262 -21.19 -14.07 -14.39
C THR A 262 -20.36 -12.81 -14.14
N ARG A 263 -19.16 -12.96 -13.56
CA ARG A 263 -18.22 -11.85 -13.25
C ARG A 263 -17.17 -11.63 -14.33
N GLY A 264 -17.06 -12.51 -15.31
CA GLY A 264 -16.14 -12.43 -16.45
C GLY A 264 -14.66 -12.59 -16.11
N ALA A 265 -14.30 -12.92 -14.87
CA ALA A 265 -12.91 -13.10 -14.47
C ALA A 265 -12.75 -14.06 -13.28
N ARG A 266 -11.61 -14.74 -13.24
CA ARG A 266 -11.12 -15.51 -12.09
C ARG A 266 -10.07 -14.69 -11.37
N SER A 267 -10.25 -14.46 -10.07
CA SER A 267 -9.30 -13.73 -9.25
C SER A 267 -9.55 -14.00 -7.77
N GLY A 268 -8.60 -13.71 -6.90
CA GLY A 268 -8.78 -13.79 -5.46
C GLY A 268 -9.93 -12.92 -4.93
N ARG A 269 -10.16 -11.75 -5.55
CA ARG A 269 -11.32 -10.90 -5.22
C ARG A 269 -12.64 -11.60 -5.53
N VAL A 270 -12.75 -12.24 -6.68
CA VAL A 270 -13.98 -12.97 -7.09
C VAL A 270 -14.17 -14.20 -6.21
N ALA A 271 -13.09 -14.91 -5.86
CA ALA A 271 -13.14 -16.04 -4.94
C ALA A 271 -13.63 -15.61 -3.54
N TRP A 272 -13.12 -14.50 -3.02
CA TRP A 272 -13.56 -13.94 -1.74
C TRP A 272 -15.03 -13.51 -1.78
N GLN A 273 -15.46 -12.81 -2.83
CA GLN A 273 -16.86 -12.39 -2.98
C GLN A 273 -17.82 -13.59 -3.03
N PHE A 274 -17.42 -14.66 -3.72
CA PHE A 274 -18.20 -15.91 -3.72
C PHE A 274 -18.24 -16.53 -2.32
N PHE A 275 -17.12 -16.61 -1.63
CA PHE A 275 -17.05 -17.14 -0.28
C PHE A 275 -17.92 -16.36 0.70
N VAL A 276 -17.93 -15.02 0.63
CA VAL A 276 -18.78 -14.16 1.46
C VAL A 276 -20.27 -14.45 1.21
N ASP A 277 -20.69 -14.59 -0.05
CA ASP A 277 -22.07 -14.96 -0.41
C ASP A 277 -22.44 -16.36 0.11
N LEU A 278 -21.52 -17.32 -0.02
CA LEU A 278 -21.69 -18.68 0.48
C LEU A 278 -21.84 -18.73 2.01
N ALA A 279 -20.98 -18.02 2.73
CA ALA A 279 -21.03 -17.92 4.20
C ALA A 279 -22.32 -17.25 4.69
N ALA A 280 -22.79 -16.21 3.99
CA ALA A 280 -24.06 -15.58 4.31
C ALA A 280 -25.24 -16.57 4.15
N LYS A 281 -25.23 -17.38 3.10
CA LYS A 281 -26.27 -18.42 2.86
C LYS A 281 -26.27 -19.53 3.92
N THR A 282 -25.14 -19.76 4.56
CA THR A 282 -24.97 -20.78 5.61
C THR A 282 -25.03 -20.21 7.03
N ASN A 283 -25.35 -18.91 7.16
CA ASN A 283 -25.36 -18.18 8.45
C ASN A 283 -24.01 -18.26 9.20
N THR A 284 -22.91 -18.38 8.45
CA THR A 284 -21.56 -18.37 9.03
C THR A 284 -21.09 -16.93 9.15
N ASN A 285 -20.71 -16.52 10.36
CA ASN A 285 -20.17 -15.18 10.59
C ASN A 285 -18.72 -15.11 10.09
N ILE A 286 -18.42 -14.11 9.28
CA ILE A 286 -17.05 -13.82 8.83
C ILE A 286 -16.62 -12.55 9.54
N ASP A 287 -15.79 -12.67 10.57
CA ASP A 287 -15.14 -11.52 11.20
C ASP A 287 -14.09 -10.94 10.23
N ASN A 288 -14.41 -9.78 9.66
CA ASN A 288 -13.51 -9.01 8.81
C ASN A 288 -12.48 -8.21 9.63
#